data_41f970f53c68cf713ed18f34041088da
#
_entry.id   41f970f53c68cf713ed18f34041088da
#
_cell.length_a   1.000
_cell.length_b   1.000
_cell.length_c   1.000
_cell.angle_alpha   90.00
_cell.angle_beta   90.00
_cell.angle_gamma   90.00
#
_symmetry.space_group_name_H-M   'P 1'
#
loop_
_entity.id
_entity.type
_entity.pdbx_description
1 polymer ?
#
loop_
_entity_poly.entity_id
_entity_poly.type
_entity_poly.pdbx_seq_one_letter_code
_entity_poly.pdbx_strand_id
1 'polypeptide(L)'
;MLTPEQWDLIGKQASQIYSQLELEIIQEIAERIANVGYANTVVLNDILIAEEMGIMYQDIINLVAKYNNTSVSQVKEIFETAGVKSLQFDDNIYKLAGLEPIPLKQSTGMWQLLEATVLKTHNNLSNLVMTTASTSQTQFYNAMNKAYMEVSTGVKSYSQSIIDTIKDISKQGSYITYPSGRNMSIESAVRMNIVTSVNQTCGKLQEMRANELNWDLMELTAHAGARPEHAEWQGKIVSRSGQKGYLSLDDIGYGEVTGFKGINCRHDWMPYYKGSTRTYTDKELQELKNEKVKYNGQTMSRYEAQQMQRKMERQIRQDKKDIAGMQGILTSNNTDIDLELVQNKFKLTSYNLKQKEITLNDFLNQTKLKRDRTREVVGGIDRSLSQKIIQGSKKIEKNKEMLYNSIIPLNKKLGFVDNNEMQAFIPKGTEITNIIEIAGKNSKEFRNAEKYVEMYGGKISDWSKRAGKIESDKYVFDIHWVQGENGIITEWKIKNKRLKGGI
;
A
#
# COMPACT_ATOMS: atom_id res chain seq x y z
N MET A 1 -3.25 -24.35 17.71
CA MET A 1 -2.25 -23.34 17.32
C MET A 1 -2.07 -23.30 15.79
N LEU A 2 -1.96 -22.13 15.21
CA LEU A 2 -1.67 -21.95 13.77
C LEU A 2 -0.17 -21.74 13.56
N THR A 3 0.39 -22.38 12.51
CA THR A 3 1.80 -22.19 12.14
C THR A 3 2.01 -20.85 11.41
N PRO A 4 3.27 -20.35 11.32
CA PRO A 4 3.57 -19.14 10.55
C PRO A 4 3.12 -19.23 9.09
N GLU A 5 3.24 -20.41 8.45
CA GLU A 5 2.81 -20.65 7.07
C GLU A 5 1.27 -20.55 6.93
N GLN A 6 0.53 -21.04 7.93
CA GLN A 6 -0.94 -20.93 7.96
C GLN A 6 -1.37 -19.47 8.13
N TRP A 7 -0.68 -18.69 8.98
CA TRP A 7 -0.91 -17.25 9.11
C TRP A 7 -0.62 -16.49 7.81
N ASP A 8 0.44 -16.84 7.09
CA ASP A 8 0.75 -16.24 5.80
C ASP A 8 -0.33 -16.57 4.76
N LEU A 9 -0.85 -17.81 4.76
CA LEU A 9 -1.94 -18.22 3.87
C LEU A 9 -3.24 -17.46 4.16
N ILE A 10 -3.64 -17.34 5.42
CA ILE A 10 -4.82 -16.56 5.83
C ILE A 10 -4.67 -15.11 5.36
N GLY A 11 -3.52 -14.49 5.60
CA GLY A 11 -3.26 -13.14 5.16
C GLY A 11 -3.30 -12.97 3.65
N LYS A 12 -2.86 -13.99 2.89
CA LYS A 12 -2.95 -14.02 1.43
C LYS A 12 -4.40 -14.10 0.95
N GLN A 13 -5.17 -15.06 1.47
CA GLN A 13 -6.58 -15.22 1.13
C GLN A 13 -7.38 -13.95 1.46
N ALA A 14 -7.17 -13.38 2.67
CA ALA A 14 -7.81 -12.14 3.07
C ALA A 14 -7.53 -10.97 2.12
N SER A 15 -6.29 -10.82 1.65
CA SER A 15 -5.91 -9.75 0.71
C SER A 15 -6.57 -9.90 -0.65
N GLN A 16 -6.88 -11.14 -1.07
CA GLN A 16 -7.47 -11.41 -2.38
C GLN A 16 -8.95 -11.09 -2.47
N ILE A 17 -9.69 -11.12 -1.35
CA ILE A 17 -11.15 -10.98 -1.32
C ILE A 17 -11.62 -9.68 -1.98
N TYR A 18 -10.97 -8.54 -1.67
CA TYR A 18 -11.37 -7.22 -2.17
C TYR A 18 -10.27 -6.50 -2.99
N SER A 19 -9.18 -7.19 -3.36
CA SER A 19 -8.08 -6.53 -4.09
C SER A 19 -8.49 -6.04 -5.47
N GLN A 20 -9.37 -6.79 -6.16
CA GLN A 20 -9.89 -6.41 -7.46
C GLN A 20 -10.89 -5.26 -7.36
N LEU A 21 -11.72 -5.22 -6.31
CA LEU A 21 -12.66 -4.14 -6.07
C LEU A 21 -11.95 -2.77 -5.98
N GLU A 22 -10.84 -2.69 -5.24
CA GLU A 22 -10.08 -1.45 -5.13
C GLU A 22 -9.62 -0.93 -6.49
N LEU A 23 -9.17 -1.83 -7.36
CA LEU A 23 -8.75 -1.50 -8.71
C LEU A 23 -9.91 -1.02 -9.59
N GLU A 24 -11.03 -1.75 -9.57
CA GLU A 24 -12.22 -1.41 -10.36
C GLU A 24 -12.80 -0.04 -9.94
N ILE A 25 -12.81 0.27 -8.64
CA ILE A 25 -13.21 1.59 -8.15
C ILE A 25 -12.28 2.70 -8.67
N ILE A 26 -10.96 2.50 -8.62
CA ILE A 26 -10.01 3.50 -9.12
C ILE A 26 -10.19 3.72 -10.63
N GLN A 27 -10.38 2.66 -11.40
CA GLN A 27 -10.59 2.74 -12.85
C GLN A 27 -11.91 3.44 -13.19
N GLU A 28 -13.00 3.10 -12.49
CA GLU A 28 -14.31 3.75 -12.66
C GLU A 28 -14.22 5.25 -12.39
N ILE A 29 -13.61 5.64 -11.26
CA ILE A 29 -13.44 7.06 -10.93
C ILE A 29 -12.57 7.77 -11.99
N ALA A 30 -11.49 7.13 -12.46
CA ALA A 30 -10.60 7.71 -13.45
C ALA A 30 -11.29 7.91 -14.81
N GLU A 31 -12.11 6.96 -15.23
CA GLU A 31 -12.90 7.04 -16.45
C GLU A 31 -13.94 8.17 -16.37
N ARG A 32 -14.66 8.26 -15.25
CA ARG A 32 -15.65 9.36 -15.04
C ARG A 32 -15.00 10.73 -15.01
N ILE A 33 -13.84 10.88 -14.35
CA ILE A 33 -13.09 12.13 -14.38
C ILE A 33 -12.67 12.50 -15.81
N ALA A 34 -12.22 11.53 -16.58
CA ALA A 34 -11.83 11.76 -17.95
C ALA A 34 -13.02 12.14 -18.83
N ASN A 35 -14.22 11.61 -18.58
CA ASN A 35 -15.42 11.86 -19.36
C ASN A 35 -16.09 13.22 -19.04
N VAL A 36 -15.89 13.81 -17.87
CA VAL A 36 -16.48 15.14 -17.52
C VAL A 36 -16.10 16.22 -18.56
N GLY A 37 -14.91 16.12 -19.13
CA GLY A 37 -14.46 17.12 -20.12
C GLY A 37 -14.10 18.47 -19.50
N TYR A 38 -13.80 19.44 -20.35
CA TYR A 38 -13.51 20.81 -19.93
C TYR A 38 -14.78 21.66 -19.97
N ALA A 39 -15.19 22.17 -18.81
CA ALA A 39 -16.27 23.13 -18.69
C ALA A 39 -15.73 24.57 -18.80
N ASN A 40 -16.40 25.43 -19.58
CA ASN A 40 -16.00 26.82 -19.73
C ASN A 40 -16.64 27.78 -18.70
N THR A 41 -17.56 27.29 -17.89
CA THR A 41 -18.20 28.03 -16.81
C THR A 41 -18.33 27.19 -15.54
N VAL A 42 -18.37 27.84 -14.38
CA VAL A 42 -18.56 27.17 -13.08
C VAL A 42 -19.87 26.37 -13.05
N VAL A 43 -20.97 26.98 -13.53
CA VAL A 43 -22.30 26.34 -13.52
C VAL A 43 -22.31 25.07 -14.38
N LEU A 44 -21.70 25.08 -15.56
CA LEU A 44 -21.60 23.89 -16.41
C LEU A 44 -20.72 22.81 -15.76
N ASN A 45 -19.61 23.20 -15.15
CA ASN A 45 -18.75 22.29 -14.41
C ASN A 45 -19.52 21.61 -13.26
N ASP A 46 -20.26 22.35 -12.46
CA ASP A 46 -21.04 21.80 -11.35
C ASP A 46 -22.13 20.82 -11.82
N ILE A 47 -22.80 21.14 -12.96
CA ILE A 47 -23.81 20.24 -13.55
C ILE A 47 -23.17 18.93 -14.01
N LEU A 48 -22.07 18.99 -14.77
CA LEU A 48 -21.38 17.80 -15.28
C LEU A 48 -20.81 16.95 -14.13
N ILE A 49 -20.24 17.58 -13.11
CA ILE A 49 -19.75 16.88 -11.92
C ILE A 49 -20.90 16.17 -11.19
N ALA A 50 -22.04 16.83 -11.00
CA ALA A 50 -23.18 16.25 -10.31
C ALA A 50 -23.77 15.05 -11.05
N GLU A 51 -23.86 15.12 -12.37
CA GLU A 51 -24.34 14.05 -13.22
C GLU A 51 -23.42 12.83 -13.15
N GLU A 52 -22.14 12.99 -13.44
CA GLU A 52 -21.16 11.89 -13.40
C GLU A 52 -20.99 11.31 -11.99
N MET A 53 -21.07 12.15 -10.95
CA MET A 53 -21.00 11.72 -9.55
C MET A 53 -22.16 10.80 -9.17
N GLY A 54 -23.37 11.07 -9.65
CA GLY A 54 -24.55 10.23 -9.39
C GLY A 54 -24.40 8.85 -10.05
N ILE A 55 -23.97 8.80 -11.29
CA ILE A 55 -23.74 7.55 -12.03
C ILE A 55 -22.62 6.77 -11.36
N MET A 56 -21.48 7.39 -11.11
CA MET A 56 -20.33 6.77 -10.44
C MET A 56 -20.70 6.17 -9.08
N TYR A 57 -21.49 6.88 -8.28
CA TYR A 57 -21.91 6.41 -6.96
C TYR A 57 -22.71 5.11 -7.09
N GLN A 58 -23.64 5.04 -8.04
CA GLN A 58 -24.43 3.82 -8.27
C GLN A 58 -23.57 2.66 -8.76
N ASP A 59 -22.63 2.92 -9.66
CA ASP A 59 -21.71 1.90 -10.17
C ASP A 59 -20.80 1.35 -9.07
N ILE A 60 -20.27 2.20 -8.19
CA ILE A 60 -19.48 1.77 -7.02
C ILE A 60 -20.35 0.93 -6.07
N ILE A 61 -21.59 1.30 -5.81
CA ILE A 61 -22.51 0.49 -4.99
C ILE A 61 -22.70 -0.90 -5.61
N ASN A 62 -22.93 -0.97 -6.91
CA ASN A 62 -23.11 -2.24 -7.62
C ASN A 62 -21.84 -3.12 -7.54
N LEU A 63 -20.67 -2.52 -7.72
CA LEU A 63 -19.39 -3.20 -7.54
C LEU A 63 -19.24 -3.74 -6.12
N VAL A 64 -19.45 -2.91 -5.10
CA VAL A 64 -19.37 -3.33 -3.70
C VAL A 64 -20.34 -4.46 -3.39
N ALA A 65 -21.59 -4.38 -3.87
CA ALA A 65 -22.59 -5.44 -3.67
C ALA A 65 -22.15 -6.77 -4.31
N LYS A 66 -21.62 -6.73 -5.53
CA LYS A 66 -21.06 -7.89 -6.23
C LYS A 66 -19.96 -8.57 -5.40
N TYR A 67 -19.00 -7.80 -4.89
CA TYR A 67 -17.90 -8.35 -4.12
C TYR A 67 -18.34 -8.83 -2.72
N ASN A 68 -19.26 -8.14 -2.07
CA ASN A 68 -19.82 -8.58 -0.79
C ASN A 68 -20.52 -9.94 -0.92
N ASN A 69 -21.30 -10.16 -1.97
CA ASN A 69 -21.98 -11.43 -2.19
C ASN A 69 -21.00 -12.60 -2.39
N THR A 70 -19.88 -12.38 -3.06
CA THR A 70 -18.87 -13.42 -3.28
C THR A 70 -17.93 -13.64 -2.09
N SER A 71 -17.82 -12.67 -1.19
CA SER A 71 -16.88 -12.73 -0.06
C SER A 71 -17.34 -13.61 1.09
N VAL A 72 -18.64 -13.87 1.24
CA VAL A 72 -19.22 -14.66 2.36
C VAL A 72 -18.60 -16.04 2.45
N SER A 73 -18.61 -16.78 1.34
CA SER A 73 -18.07 -18.15 1.28
C SER A 73 -16.56 -18.19 1.54
N GLN A 74 -15.83 -17.20 1.01
CA GLN A 74 -14.38 -17.09 1.19
C GLN A 74 -14.02 -16.79 2.65
N VAL A 75 -14.74 -15.87 3.29
CA VAL A 75 -14.55 -15.58 4.72
C VAL A 75 -14.86 -16.81 5.55
N LYS A 76 -15.98 -17.50 5.29
CA LYS A 76 -16.36 -18.73 5.99
C LYS A 76 -15.27 -19.80 5.87
N GLU A 77 -14.77 -20.07 4.68
CA GLU A 77 -13.71 -21.07 4.44
C GLU A 77 -12.42 -20.76 5.23
N ILE A 78 -12.01 -19.48 5.28
CA ILE A 78 -10.84 -19.05 6.05
C ILE A 78 -11.02 -19.37 7.53
N PHE A 79 -12.19 -19.04 8.10
CA PHE A 79 -12.46 -19.24 9.52
C PHE A 79 -12.60 -20.71 9.89
N GLU A 80 -13.31 -21.50 9.10
CA GLU A 80 -13.48 -22.94 9.33
C GLU A 80 -12.11 -23.64 9.26
N THR A 81 -11.32 -23.36 8.24
CA THR A 81 -9.99 -23.96 8.09
C THR A 81 -9.07 -23.56 9.24
N ALA A 82 -9.05 -22.30 9.63
CA ALA A 82 -8.23 -21.81 10.73
C ALA A 82 -8.66 -22.42 12.08
N GLY A 83 -9.97 -22.43 12.37
CA GLY A 83 -10.53 -22.97 13.61
C GLY A 83 -10.22 -24.46 13.76
N VAL A 84 -10.46 -25.25 12.70
CA VAL A 84 -10.16 -26.70 12.71
C VAL A 84 -8.67 -26.95 12.94
N LYS A 85 -7.77 -26.28 12.19
CA LYS A 85 -6.33 -26.49 12.30
C LYS A 85 -5.77 -26.03 13.65
N SER A 86 -6.29 -24.91 14.18
CA SER A 86 -5.86 -24.40 15.49
C SER A 86 -6.17 -25.38 16.60
N LEU A 87 -7.42 -25.89 16.67
CA LEU A 87 -7.82 -26.87 17.68
C LEU A 87 -7.16 -28.25 17.46
N GLN A 88 -7.02 -28.69 16.22
CA GLN A 88 -6.40 -30.00 15.94
C GLN A 88 -4.99 -30.14 16.54
N PHE A 89 -4.20 -29.06 16.49
CA PHE A 89 -2.89 -29.05 17.12
C PHE A 89 -2.98 -29.18 18.63
N ASP A 90 -3.85 -28.39 19.26
CA ASP A 90 -4.04 -28.38 20.72
C ASP A 90 -4.67 -29.69 21.22
N ASP A 91 -5.65 -30.23 20.48
CA ASP A 91 -6.31 -31.52 20.81
C ASP A 91 -5.32 -32.68 20.82
N ASN A 92 -4.25 -32.65 19.99
CA ASN A 92 -3.19 -33.64 20.05
C ASN A 92 -2.40 -33.56 21.37
N ILE A 93 -2.14 -32.37 21.88
CA ILE A 93 -1.47 -32.19 23.18
C ILE A 93 -2.37 -32.68 24.33
N TYR A 94 -3.67 -32.35 24.30
CA TYR A 94 -4.64 -32.82 25.28
C TYR A 94 -4.77 -34.35 25.30
N LYS A 95 -4.76 -35.00 24.13
CA LYS A 95 -4.77 -36.47 24.02
C LYS A 95 -3.52 -37.12 24.62
N LEU A 96 -2.35 -36.50 24.42
CA LEU A 96 -1.11 -36.96 25.06
C LEU A 96 -1.17 -36.82 26.58
N ALA A 97 -1.96 -35.91 27.11
CA ALA A 97 -2.23 -35.76 28.54
C ALA A 97 -3.34 -36.72 29.04
N GLY A 98 -3.87 -37.61 28.19
CA GLY A 98 -4.94 -38.57 28.55
C GLY A 98 -6.34 -37.98 28.55
N LEU A 99 -6.55 -36.84 27.88
CA LEU A 99 -7.86 -36.19 27.75
C LEU A 99 -8.49 -36.50 26.39
N GLU A 100 -9.81 -36.44 26.30
CA GLU A 100 -10.59 -36.75 25.09
C GLU A 100 -11.33 -35.50 24.58
N PRO A 101 -10.68 -34.64 23.81
CA PRO A 101 -11.31 -33.45 23.25
C PRO A 101 -12.37 -33.81 22.20
N ILE A 102 -13.55 -33.17 22.27
CA ILE A 102 -14.62 -33.33 21.29
C ILE A 102 -14.25 -32.59 20.00
N PRO A 103 -14.31 -33.21 18.80
CA PRO A 103 -14.02 -32.49 17.53
C PRO A 103 -14.85 -31.21 17.36
N LEU A 104 -14.27 -30.15 16.80
CA LEU A 104 -14.92 -28.85 16.65
C LEU A 104 -16.33 -28.94 16.05
N LYS A 105 -16.50 -29.75 15.00
CA LYS A 105 -17.80 -29.92 14.33
C LYS A 105 -18.88 -30.61 15.19
N GLN A 106 -18.48 -31.28 16.25
CA GLN A 106 -19.38 -31.96 17.20
C GLN A 106 -19.63 -31.10 18.45
N SER A 107 -18.86 -30.07 18.71
CA SER A 107 -19.08 -29.11 19.78
C SER A 107 -20.01 -28.00 19.31
N THR A 108 -21.29 -28.10 19.66
CA THR A 108 -22.34 -27.15 19.26
C THR A 108 -21.99 -25.71 19.65
N GLY A 109 -21.47 -25.48 20.86
CA GLY A 109 -21.12 -24.14 21.33
C GLY A 109 -19.96 -23.52 20.57
N MET A 110 -18.90 -24.29 20.29
CA MET A 110 -17.76 -23.82 19.51
C MET A 110 -18.13 -23.56 18.05
N TRP A 111 -18.95 -24.42 17.47
CA TRP A 111 -19.42 -24.25 16.10
C TRP A 111 -20.28 -23.01 15.95
N GLN A 112 -21.23 -22.78 16.87
CA GLN A 112 -22.04 -21.57 16.91
C GLN A 112 -21.19 -20.29 17.08
N LEU A 113 -20.16 -20.32 17.93
CA LEU A 113 -19.22 -19.19 18.06
C LEU A 113 -18.53 -18.91 16.73
N LEU A 114 -18.06 -19.94 16.03
CA LEU A 114 -17.38 -19.80 14.73
C LEU A 114 -18.35 -19.15 13.71
N GLU A 115 -19.55 -19.68 13.55
CA GLU A 115 -20.54 -19.15 12.62
C GLU A 115 -20.95 -17.71 12.94
N ALA A 116 -21.19 -17.39 14.21
CA ALA A 116 -21.51 -16.04 14.65
C ALA A 116 -20.36 -15.06 14.35
N THR A 117 -19.10 -15.51 14.49
CA THR A 117 -17.95 -14.67 14.22
C THR A 117 -17.73 -14.48 12.71
N VAL A 118 -17.98 -15.50 11.89
CA VAL A 118 -17.98 -15.38 10.42
C VAL A 118 -18.97 -14.32 9.98
N LEU A 119 -20.23 -14.42 10.45
CA LEU A 119 -21.28 -13.47 10.11
C LEU A 119 -20.95 -12.05 10.57
N LYS A 120 -20.48 -11.89 11.81
CA LYS A 120 -20.04 -10.57 12.34
C LYS A 120 -18.90 -9.97 11.52
N THR A 121 -17.90 -10.77 11.16
CA THR A 121 -16.75 -10.31 10.38
C THR A 121 -17.17 -9.91 8.98
N HIS A 122 -18.03 -10.70 8.32
CA HIS A 122 -18.56 -10.36 7.00
C HIS A 122 -19.38 -9.06 7.05
N ASN A 123 -20.28 -8.89 8.00
CA ASN A 123 -21.09 -7.68 8.14
C ASN A 123 -20.22 -6.45 8.40
N ASN A 124 -19.21 -6.58 9.25
CA ASN A 124 -18.26 -5.48 9.49
C ASN A 124 -17.50 -5.10 8.21
N LEU A 125 -17.05 -6.09 7.42
CA LEU A 125 -16.38 -5.83 6.14
C LEU A 125 -17.31 -5.17 5.14
N SER A 126 -18.55 -5.66 5.00
CA SER A 126 -19.56 -5.08 4.11
C SER A 126 -19.80 -3.61 4.46
N ASN A 127 -20.00 -3.30 5.74
CA ASN A 127 -20.22 -1.93 6.20
C ASN A 127 -18.99 -1.05 5.93
N LEU A 128 -17.78 -1.53 6.20
CA LEU A 128 -16.56 -0.79 5.95
C LEU A 128 -16.38 -0.49 4.44
N VAL A 129 -16.61 -1.47 3.59
CA VAL A 129 -16.44 -1.31 2.14
C VAL A 129 -17.53 -0.41 1.55
N MET A 130 -18.77 -0.46 2.08
CA MET A 130 -19.85 0.47 1.67
C MET A 130 -19.50 1.94 1.95
N THR A 131 -18.73 2.25 2.97
CA THR A 131 -18.29 3.65 3.21
C THR A 131 -17.44 4.19 2.08
N THR A 132 -16.80 3.31 1.28
CA THR A 132 -15.97 3.71 0.15
C THR A 132 -16.78 4.44 -0.92
N ALA A 133 -18.05 4.08 -1.13
CA ALA A 133 -18.90 4.71 -2.13
C ALA A 133 -19.10 6.21 -1.81
N SER A 134 -19.47 6.55 -0.58
CA SER A 134 -19.66 7.97 -0.17
C SER A 134 -18.33 8.73 -0.07
N THR A 135 -17.26 8.06 0.36
CA THR A 135 -15.92 8.65 0.39
C THR A 135 -15.44 8.98 -1.02
N SER A 136 -15.61 8.06 -1.97
CA SER A 136 -15.26 8.26 -3.38
C SER A 136 -16.04 9.40 -4.02
N GLN A 137 -17.32 9.54 -3.68
CA GLN A 137 -18.16 10.63 -4.15
C GLN A 137 -17.61 12.01 -3.72
N THR A 138 -17.29 12.16 -2.44
CA THR A 138 -16.70 13.40 -1.91
C THR A 138 -15.34 13.71 -2.55
N GLN A 139 -14.53 12.68 -2.73
CA GLN A 139 -13.20 12.84 -3.33
C GLN A 139 -13.28 13.20 -4.82
N PHE A 140 -14.20 12.59 -5.57
CA PHE A 140 -14.46 12.93 -6.96
C PHE A 140 -14.84 14.40 -7.09
N TYR A 141 -15.82 14.87 -6.30
CA TYR A 141 -16.26 16.26 -6.29
C TYR A 141 -15.12 17.24 -6.00
N ASN A 142 -14.37 17.01 -4.93
CA ASN A 142 -13.25 17.86 -4.56
C ASN A 142 -12.12 17.86 -5.61
N ALA A 143 -11.85 16.71 -6.19
CA ALA A 143 -10.83 16.54 -7.20
C ALA A 143 -11.19 17.26 -8.50
N MET A 144 -12.44 17.17 -8.93
CA MET A 144 -12.92 17.84 -10.14
C MET A 144 -12.95 19.37 -9.95
N ASN A 145 -13.38 19.86 -8.81
CA ASN A 145 -13.33 21.30 -8.51
C ASN A 145 -11.89 21.81 -8.49
N LYS A 146 -10.96 21.06 -7.90
CA LYS A 146 -9.53 21.39 -7.96
C LYS A 146 -9.03 21.45 -9.39
N ALA A 147 -9.35 20.44 -10.20
CA ALA A 147 -8.96 20.38 -11.61
C ALA A 147 -9.53 21.58 -12.38
N TYR A 148 -10.80 21.90 -12.20
CA TYR A 148 -11.43 23.06 -12.80
C TYR A 148 -10.70 24.37 -12.43
N MET A 149 -10.40 24.57 -11.15
CA MET A 149 -9.68 25.77 -10.68
C MET A 149 -8.26 25.84 -11.28
N GLU A 150 -7.53 24.75 -11.33
CA GLU A 150 -6.17 24.71 -11.91
C GLU A 150 -6.17 25.04 -13.40
N VAL A 151 -7.19 24.59 -14.14
CA VAL A 151 -7.32 24.84 -15.59
C VAL A 151 -7.84 26.25 -15.87
N SER A 152 -8.90 26.68 -15.18
CA SER A 152 -9.52 27.99 -15.39
C SER A 152 -8.59 29.16 -15.04
N THR A 153 -7.72 28.98 -14.07
CA THR A 153 -6.67 29.96 -13.69
C THR A 153 -5.41 29.87 -14.55
N GLY A 154 -5.33 28.90 -15.48
CA GLY A 154 -4.16 28.69 -16.35
C GLY A 154 -2.93 28.11 -15.65
N VAL A 155 -3.07 27.62 -14.41
CA VAL A 155 -1.97 27.00 -13.63
C VAL A 155 -1.50 25.69 -14.28
N LYS A 156 -2.44 24.91 -14.83
CA LYS A 156 -2.13 23.64 -15.51
C LYS A 156 -2.93 23.51 -16.80
N SER A 157 -2.41 22.72 -17.75
CA SER A 157 -3.21 22.23 -18.87
C SER A 157 -4.29 21.27 -18.35
N TYR A 158 -5.40 21.13 -19.10
CA TYR A 158 -6.48 20.21 -18.77
C TYR A 158 -5.93 18.78 -18.54
N SER A 159 -5.18 18.24 -19.51
CA SER A 159 -4.61 16.89 -19.41
C SER A 159 -3.67 16.69 -18.21
N GLN A 160 -2.84 17.69 -17.88
CA GLN A 160 -1.97 17.61 -16.71
C GLN A 160 -2.78 17.62 -15.41
N SER A 161 -3.81 18.45 -15.32
CA SER A 161 -4.67 18.53 -14.15
C SER A 161 -5.43 17.22 -13.93
N ILE A 162 -5.99 16.63 -15.01
CA ILE A 162 -6.65 15.31 -14.95
C ILE A 162 -5.69 14.21 -14.46
N ILE A 163 -4.48 14.14 -15.01
CA ILE A 163 -3.49 13.14 -14.58
C ILE A 163 -3.14 13.30 -13.09
N ASP A 164 -2.91 14.54 -12.64
CA ASP A 164 -2.57 14.79 -11.24
C ASP A 164 -3.75 14.50 -10.30
N THR A 165 -4.96 14.82 -10.73
CA THR A 165 -6.22 14.52 -10.04
C THR A 165 -6.39 13.00 -9.86
N ILE A 166 -6.17 12.23 -10.92
CA ILE A 166 -6.28 10.76 -10.85
C ILE A 166 -5.19 10.16 -9.95
N LYS A 167 -3.98 10.71 -9.96
CA LYS A 167 -2.95 10.30 -9.00
C LYS A 167 -3.32 10.61 -7.55
N ASP A 168 -3.94 11.75 -7.29
CA ASP A 168 -4.42 12.09 -5.95
C ASP A 168 -5.53 11.11 -5.52
N ILE A 169 -6.44 10.76 -6.42
CA ILE A 169 -7.50 9.77 -6.17
C ILE A 169 -6.93 8.37 -6.01
N SER A 170 -5.96 7.95 -6.81
CA SER A 170 -5.32 6.64 -6.65
C SER A 170 -4.64 6.49 -5.28
N LYS A 171 -4.21 7.60 -4.67
CA LYS A 171 -3.70 7.62 -3.29
C LYS A 171 -4.80 7.59 -2.24
N GLN A 172 -5.93 8.24 -2.49
CA GLN A 172 -6.95 8.54 -1.48
C GLN A 172 -8.33 7.95 -1.81
N GLY A 173 -8.62 7.69 -3.10
CA GLY A 173 -9.97 7.43 -3.62
C GLY A 173 -10.63 6.14 -3.20
N SER A 174 -9.86 5.15 -2.77
CA SER A 174 -10.35 3.86 -2.31
C SER A 174 -10.07 3.61 -0.82
N TYR A 175 -10.02 4.67 -0.01
CA TYR A 175 -9.78 4.54 1.41
C TYR A 175 -11.06 4.32 2.21
N ILE A 176 -10.94 3.42 3.18
CA ILE A 176 -11.87 3.32 4.29
C ILE A 176 -11.44 4.34 5.35
N THR A 177 -12.33 5.23 5.70
CA THR A 177 -12.10 6.20 6.79
C THR A 177 -12.72 5.65 8.07
N TYR A 178 -11.89 5.40 9.07
CA TYR A 178 -12.33 4.96 10.39
C TYR A 178 -12.89 6.16 11.21
N PRO A 179 -13.75 5.93 12.21
CA PRO A 179 -14.25 6.99 13.09
C PRO A 179 -13.16 7.80 13.78
N SER A 180 -11.96 7.23 13.94
CA SER A 180 -10.77 7.92 14.46
C SER A 180 -10.11 8.89 13.47
N GLY A 181 -10.66 9.04 12.26
CA GLY A 181 -10.06 9.81 11.16
C GLY A 181 -8.92 9.09 10.42
N ARG A 182 -8.57 7.88 10.82
CA ARG A 182 -7.53 7.10 10.14
C ARG A 182 -8.02 6.58 8.79
N ASN A 183 -7.24 6.82 7.76
CA ASN A 183 -7.50 6.29 6.41
C ASN A 183 -6.67 5.04 6.14
N MET A 184 -7.30 4.02 5.57
CA MET A 184 -6.66 2.78 5.13
C MET A 184 -7.19 2.37 3.76
N SER A 185 -6.32 1.81 2.90
CA SER A 185 -6.78 1.17 1.67
C SER A 185 -7.72 -0.01 1.98
N ILE A 186 -8.66 -0.28 1.09
CA ILE A 186 -9.62 -1.39 1.24
C ILE A 186 -8.88 -2.69 1.55
N GLU A 187 -7.86 -3.04 0.75
CA GLU A 187 -7.07 -4.26 0.94
C GLU A 187 -6.43 -4.32 2.33
N SER A 188 -5.82 -3.23 2.79
CA SER A 188 -5.17 -3.21 4.10
C SER A 188 -6.17 -3.33 5.26
N ALA A 189 -7.33 -2.67 5.14
CA ALA A 189 -8.40 -2.72 6.13
C ALA A 189 -9.04 -4.11 6.21
N VAL A 190 -9.34 -4.71 5.06
CA VAL A 190 -9.91 -6.07 4.96
C VAL A 190 -8.93 -7.10 5.51
N ARG A 191 -7.67 -7.06 5.08
CA ARG A 191 -6.64 -7.95 5.61
C ARG A 191 -6.49 -7.83 7.13
N MET A 192 -6.42 -6.62 7.65
CA MET A 192 -6.33 -6.38 9.09
C MET A 192 -7.55 -6.95 9.82
N ASN A 193 -8.75 -6.70 9.32
CA ASN A 193 -9.99 -7.16 9.95
C ASN A 193 -10.05 -8.70 9.98
N ILE A 194 -9.84 -9.37 8.84
CA ILE A 194 -9.91 -10.83 8.76
C ILE A 194 -8.83 -11.48 9.62
N VAL A 195 -7.57 -11.08 9.49
CA VAL A 195 -6.47 -11.69 10.26
C VAL A 195 -6.67 -11.51 11.76
N THR A 196 -7.11 -10.31 12.19
CA THR A 196 -7.39 -10.06 13.61
C THR A 196 -8.59 -10.87 14.10
N SER A 197 -9.69 -10.89 13.34
CA SER A 197 -10.90 -11.65 13.73
C SER A 197 -10.64 -13.15 13.77
N VAL A 198 -9.88 -13.70 12.81
CA VAL A 198 -9.48 -15.12 12.84
C VAL A 198 -8.63 -15.42 14.06
N ASN A 199 -7.64 -14.57 14.38
CA ASN A 199 -6.79 -14.77 15.56
C ASN A 199 -7.61 -14.75 16.86
N GLN A 200 -8.51 -13.81 16.98
CA GLN A 200 -9.42 -13.71 18.15
C GLN A 200 -10.36 -14.92 18.24
N THR A 201 -10.89 -15.37 17.11
CA THR A 201 -11.79 -16.54 17.07
C THR A 201 -11.06 -17.81 17.45
N CYS A 202 -9.88 -18.06 16.87
CA CYS A 202 -9.03 -19.20 17.26
C CYS A 202 -8.71 -19.16 18.75
N GLY A 203 -8.33 -17.96 19.30
CA GLY A 203 -8.09 -17.79 20.72
C GLY A 203 -9.30 -18.16 21.59
N LYS A 204 -10.49 -17.72 21.23
CA LYS A 204 -11.75 -18.06 21.94
C LYS A 204 -12.09 -19.54 21.86
N LEU A 205 -11.91 -20.16 20.69
CA LEU A 205 -12.11 -21.61 20.55
C LEU A 205 -11.14 -22.41 21.40
N GLN A 206 -9.86 -22.01 21.45
CA GLN A 206 -8.85 -22.61 22.31
C GLN A 206 -9.18 -22.43 23.80
N GLU A 207 -9.68 -21.25 24.18
CA GLU A 207 -10.11 -20.95 25.53
C GLU A 207 -11.33 -21.80 25.95
N MET A 208 -12.34 -21.93 25.09
CA MET A 208 -13.47 -22.84 25.33
C MET A 208 -13.01 -24.28 25.51
N ARG A 209 -12.09 -24.74 24.64
CA ARG A 209 -11.51 -26.08 24.73
C ARG A 209 -10.77 -26.29 26.06
N ALA A 210 -9.95 -25.34 26.47
CA ALA A 210 -9.25 -25.38 27.73
C ALA A 210 -10.21 -25.37 28.92
N ASN A 211 -11.32 -24.65 28.85
CA ASN A 211 -12.38 -24.67 29.89
C ASN A 211 -13.08 -26.03 29.97
N GLU A 212 -13.46 -26.63 28.81
CA GLU A 212 -14.08 -27.98 28.77
C GLU A 212 -13.20 -29.04 29.44
N LEU A 213 -11.86 -28.89 29.32
CA LEU A 213 -10.87 -29.85 29.83
C LEU A 213 -10.26 -29.44 31.17
N ASN A 214 -10.73 -28.36 31.81
CA ASN A 214 -10.16 -27.78 33.05
C ASN A 214 -8.67 -27.51 32.96
N TRP A 215 -8.20 -27.00 31.82
CA TRP A 215 -6.80 -26.76 31.54
C TRP A 215 -6.45 -25.27 31.74
N ASP A 216 -5.41 -24.97 32.53
CA ASP A 216 -5.06 -23.61 32.89
C ASP A 216 -3.84 -23.04 32.15
N LEU A 217 -2.75 -23.82 32.10
CA LEU A 217 -1.45 -23.31 31.63
C LEU A 217 -1.33 -23.36 30.10
N MET A 218 -0.93 -22.25 29.53
CA MET A 218 -0.71 -22.11 28.09
C MET A 218 0.71 -21.59 27.81
N GLU A 219 1.41 -22.14 26.84
CA GLU A 219 2.67 -21.60 26.32
C GLU A 219 2.41 -20.67 25.13
N LEU A 220 2.94 -19.46 25.20
CA LEU A 220 2.84 -18.48 24.13
C LEU A 220 3.83 -18.82 23.01
N THR A 221 3.43 -18.61 21.75
CA THR A 221 4.36 -18.77 20.62
C THR A 221 5.35 -17.62 20.56
N ALA A 222 6.52 -17.87 19.96
CA ALA A 222 7.52 -16.85 19.71
C ALA A 222 7.90 -16.79 18.23
N HIS A 223 8.24 -15.62 17.74
CA HIS A 223 8.75 -15.44 16.39
C HIS A 223 9.68 -14.23 16.29
N ALA A 224 10.60 -14.29 15.34
CA ALA A 224 11.50 -13.19 15.03
C ALA A 224 10.75 -11.96 14.51
N GLY A 225 11.19 -10.76 14.91
CA GLY A 225 10.56 -9.50 14.51
C GLY A 225 9.19 -9.25 15.16
N ALA A 226 8.94 -9.81 16.33
CA ALA A 226 7.81 -9.42 17.18
C ALA A 226 7.88 -7.94 17.51
N ARG A 227 6.71 -7.31 17.78
CA ARG A 227 6.69 -5.94 18.35
C ARG A 227 7.48 -5.90 19.64
N PRO A 228 8.13 -4.77 19.97
CA PRO A 228 8.92 -4.67 21.20
C PRO A 228 8.15 -5.12 22.46
N GLU A 229 6.88 -4.69 22.59
CA GLU A 229 6.01 -5.04 23.72
C GLU A 229 5.69 -6.54 23.76
N HIS A 230 5.55 -7.18 22.61
CA HIS A 230 5.29 -8.62 22.51
C HIS A 230 6.55 -9.46 22.74
N ALA A 231 7.71 -8.93 22.43
CA ALA A 231 8.98 -9.60 22.66
C ALA A 231 9.27 -9.87 24.14
N GLU A 232 8.62 -9.15 25.05
CA GLU A 232 8.81 -9.31 26.50
C GLU A 232 8.12 -10.56 27.05
N TRP A 233 7.00 -10.97 26.48
CA TRP A 233 6.19 -12.10 26.97
C TRP A 233 6.13 -13.30 26.01
N GLN A 234 6.53 -13.19 24.75
CA GLN A 234 6.50 -14.33 23.84
C GLN A 234 7.32 -15.52 24.34
N GLY A 235 6.87 -16.73 24.05
CA GLY A 235 7.52 -17.99 24.46
C GLY A 235 7.47 -18.28 25.97
N LYS A 236 6.73 -17.47 26.76
CA LYS A 236 6.54 -17.70 28.19
C LYS A 236 5.23 -18.45 28.45
N ILE A 237 5.14 -19.00 29.67
CA ILE A 237 3.93 -19.67 30.14
C ILE A 237 3.00 -18.64 30.78
N VAL A 238 1.74 -18.70 30.41
CA VAL A 238 0.66 -17.90 30.99
C VAL A 238 -0.34 -18.81 31.71
N SER A 239 -0.80 -18.39 32.87
CA SER A 239 -1.90 -19.00 33.58
C SER A 239 -3.18 -18.24 33.30
N ARG A 240 -4.20 -18.94 32.80
CA ARG A 240 -5.52 -18.38 32.52
C ARG A 240 -6.27 -17.99 33.78
N SER A 241 -6.01 -18.72 34.90
CA SER A 241 -6.59 -18.46 36.22
C SER A 241 -5.79 -17.51 37.09
N GLY A 242 -4.59 -17.07 36.65
CA GLY A 242 -3.70 -16.18 37.40
C GLY A 242 -2.89 -16.89 38.48
N GLN A 243 -2.46 -18.14 38.28
CA GLN A 243 -1.61 -18.87 39.24
C GLN A 243 -0.28 -18.13 39.45
N LYS A 244 0.11 -18.00 40.72
CA LYS A 244 1.38 -17.39 41.10
C LYS A 244 2.59 -18.11 40.49
N GLY A 245 3.50 -17.36 39.92
CA GLY A 245 4.72 -17.88 39.29
C GLY A 245 4.64 -18.01 37.74
N TYR A 246 3.50 -17.69 37.16
CA TYR A 246 3.26 -17.59 35.73
C TYR A 246 2.77 -16.19 35.37
N LEU A 247 2.85 -15.80 34.08
CA LEU A 247 2.20 -14.58 33.61
C LEU A 247 0.67 -14.74 33.72
N SER A 248 -0.01 -13.65 34.00
CA SER A 248 -1.46 -13.55 33.93
C SER A 248 -1.91 -13.12 32.51
N LEU A 249 -3.22 -13.17 32.24
CA LEU A 249 -3.82 -12.64 31.01
C LEU A 249 -3.60 -11.11 30.91
N ASP A 250 -3.62 -10.41 32.02
CA ASP A 250 -3.38 -8.95 32.07
C ASP A 250 -1.92 -8.60 31.72
N ASP A 251 -0.94 -9.40 32.17
CA ASP A 251 0.48 -9.18 31.85
C ASP A 251 0.80 -9.24 30.36
N ILE A 252 -0.03 -9.93 29.59
CA ILE A 252 0.10 -10.04 28.13
C ILE A 252 -0.90 -9.19 27.36
N GLY A 253 -1.73 -8.40 28.08
CA GLY A 253 -2.77 -7.55 27.50
C GLY A 253 -3.80 -8.35 26.68
N TYR A 254 -4.25 -9.52 27.18
CA TYR A 254 -5.19 -10.35 26.45
C TYR A 254 -6.53 -9.63 26.23
N GLY A 255 -6.91 -9.47 24.95
CA GLY A 255 -8.13 -8.75 24.58
C GLY A 255 -7.93 -7.25 24.37
N GLU A 256 -6.76 -6.70 24.68
CA GLU A 256 -6.42 -5.31 24.38
C GLU A 256 -6.04 -5.11 22.91
N VAL A 257 -6.20 -3.88 22.42
CA VAL A 257 -5.93 -3.52 21.02
C VAL A 257 -4.48 -3.83 20.61
N THR A 258 -3.53 -3.57 21.50
CA THR A 258 -2.08 -3.75 21.26
C THR A 258 -1.50 -5.01 21.88
N GLY A 259 -2.26 -5.73 22.69
CA GLY A 259 -1.82 -6.91 23.44
C GLY A 259 -1.93 -8.23 22.65
N PHE A 260 -1.90 -9.33 23.41
CA PHE A 260 -2.05 -10.68 22.88
C PHE A 260 -3.44 -10.87 22.25
N LYS A 261 -3.49 -11.44 21.04
CA LYS A 261 -4.71 -11.54 20.20
C LYS A 261 -5.30 -10.18 19.78
N GLY A 262 -4.60 -9.08 20.01
CA GLY A 262 -4.98 -7.75 19.56
C GLY A 262 -4.75 -7.53 18.05
N ILE A 263 -4.90 -6.29 17.57
CA ILE A 263 -4.81 -5.94 16.14
C ILE A 263 -3.47 -6.36 15.52
N ASN A 264 -3.52 -7.19 14.48
CA ASN A 264 -2.35 -7.73 13.77
C ASN A 264 -1.37 -8.51 14.67
N CYS A 265 -1.80 -8.96 15.85
CA CYS A 265 -1.01 -9.90 16.63
C CYS A 265 -0.87 -11.22 15.85
N ARG A 266 0.33 -11.78 15.80
CA ARG A 266 0.63 -13.07 15.14
C ARG A 266 0.97 -14.16 16.14
N HIS A 267 0.97 -13.83 17.43
CA HIS A 267 1.21 -14.81 18.47
C HIS A 267 -0.04 -15.65 18.66
N ASP A 268 0.19 -16.89 19.01
CA ASP A 268 -0.79 -17.88 19.40
C ASP A 268 -0.36 -18.50 20.72
N TRP A 269 -1.15 -19.37 21.29
CA TRP A 269 -0.81 -20.17 22.44
C TRP A 269 -1.14 -21.65 22.22
N MET A 270 -0.59 -22.51 23.04
CA MET A 270 -0.81 -23.93 23.03
C MET A 270 -0.86 -24.46 24.48
N PRO A 271 -1.55 -25.57 24.74
CA PRO A 271 -1.60 -26.16 26.08
C PRO A 271 -0.20 -26.50 26.58
N TYR A 272 0.12 -26.09 27.80
CA TYR A 272 1.38 -26.43 28.45
C TYR A 272 1.14 -27.40 29.63
N TYR A 273 1.79 -28.57 29.60
CA TYR A 273 1.75 -29.52 30.67
C TYR A 273 2.74 -29.13 31.78
N LYS A 274 2.26 -28.98 33.01
CA LYS A 274 3.07 -28.55 34.13
C LYS A 274 4.26 -29.52 34.35
N GLY A 275 5.47 -28.99 34.29
CA GLY A 275 6.71 -29.78 34.43
C GLY A 275 7.28 -30.29 33.11
N SER A 276 6.61 -30.09 31.98
CA SER A 276 7.21 -30.37 30.66
C SER A 276 8.26 -29.31 30.28
N THR A 277 9.11 -29.66 29.31
CA THR A 277 10.05 -28.69 28.74
C THR A 277 9.31 -27.68 27.91
N ARG A 278 9.64 -26.38 28.04
CA ARG A 278 9.13 -25.33 27.16
C ARG A 278 9.60 -25.54 25.72
N THR A 279 8.79 -25.13 24.78
CA THR A 279 9.13 -25.15 23.35
C THR A 279 10.32 -24.23 23.06
N TYR A 280 10.41 -23.08 23.78
CA TYR A 280 11.45 -22.09 23.57
C TYR A 280 12.32 -21.96 24.83
N THR A 281 13.64 -22.07 24.66
CA THR A 281 14.61 -21.77 25.71
C THR A 281 14.79 -20.25 25.90
N ASP A 282 15.23 -19.82 27.06
CA ASP A 282 15.51 -18.39 27.31
C ASP A 282 16.59 -17.85 26.37
N LYS A 283 17.55 -18.70 25.96
CA LYS A 283 18.57 -18.34 24.97
C LYS A 283 17.95 -18.07 23.60
N GLU A 284 17.09 -18.95 23.10
CA GLU A 284 16.40 -18.76 21.82
C GLU A 284 15.51 -17.52 21.84
N LEU A 285 14.80 -17.23 22.93
CA LEU A 285 14.00 -16.01 23.06
C LEU A 285 14.87 -14.74 23.01
N GLN A 286 16.05 -14.75 23.63
CA GLN A 286 17.00 -13.65 23.54
C GLN A 286 17.58 -13.51 22.13
N GLU A 287 17.86 -14.58 21.44
CA GLU A 287 18.32 -14.57 20.05
C GLU A 287 17.25 -13.97 19.14
N LEU A 288 15.98 -14.38 19.28
CA LEU A 288 14.83 -13.83 18.54
C LEU A 288 14.63 -12.34 18.81
N LYS A 289 14.76 -11.91 20.09
CA LYS A 289 14.61 -10.51 20.49
C LYS A 289 15.73 -9.63 19.94
N ASN A 290 16.96 -10.14 19.92
CA ASN A 290 18.16 -9.41 19.53
C ASN A 290 18.53 -9.59 18.06
N GLU A 291 17.74 -10.33 17.28
CA GLU A 291 18.02 -10.60 15.86
C GLU A 291 18.13 -9.29 15.09
N LYS A 292 19.27 -9.11 14.42
CA LYS A 292 19.59 -7.94 13.61
C LYS A 292 19.89 -8.35 12.18
N VAL A 293 19.52 -7.50 11.25
CA VAL A 293 19.82 -7.64 9.83
C VAL A 293 20.62 -6.46 9.33
N LYS A 294 21.30 -6.63 8.20
CA LYS A 294 22.09 -5.55 7.57
C LYS A 294 21.48 -5.19 6.22
N TYR A 295 21.41 -3.89 5.94
CA TYR A 295 21.06 -3.36 4.64
C TYR A 295 21.92 -2.14 4.32
N ASN A 296 22.62 -2.14 3.18
CA ASN A 296 23.54 -1.08 2.74
C ASN A 296 24.55 -0.65 3.84
N GLY A 297 25.08 -1.63 4.58
CA GLY A 297 26.04 -1.40 5.66
C GLY A 297 25.41 -0.98 7.01
N GLN A 298 24.15 -0.60 7.04
CA GLN A 298 23.44 -0.26 8.27
C GLN A 298 22.85 -1.51 8.93
N THR A 299 22.96 -1.58 10.26
CA THR A 299 22.40 -2.66 11.07
C THR A 299 21.10 -2.18 11.72
N MET A 300 20.03 -2.95 11.60
CA MET A 300 18.72 -2.69 12.18
C MET A 300 18.12 -3.96 12.79
N SER A 301 17.14 -3.82 13.68
CA SER A 301 16.38 -4.97 14.19
C SER A 301 15.55 -5.61 13.08
N ARG A 302 15.22 -6.90 13.24
CA ARG A 302 14.33 -7.57 12.28
C ARG A 302 12.96 -6.92 12.21
N TYR A 303 12.43 -6.39 13.30
CA TYR A 303 11.18 -5.62 13.32
C TYR A 303 11.26 -4.37 12.43
N GLU A 304 12.30 -3.54 12.60
CA GLU A 304 12.51 -2.33 11.77
C GLU A 304 12.64 -2.70 10.28
N ALA A 305 13.39 -3.75 9.97
CA ALA A 305 13.52 -4.24 8.60
C ALA A 305 12.17 -4.67 8.00
N GLN A 306 11.32 -5.34 8.79
CA GLN A 306 9.96 -5.69 8.35
C GLN A 306 9.10 -4.44 8.10
N GLN A 307 9.21 -3.38 8.93
CA GLN A 307 8.50 -2.13 8.70
C GLN A 307 8.99 -1.44 7.42
N MET A 308 10.31 -1.46 7.16
CA MET A 308 10.90 -0.93 5.93
C MET A 308 10.42 -1.73 4.70
N GLN A 309 10.40 -3.06 4.75
CA GLN A 309 9.81 -3.90 3.70
C GLN A 309 8.36 -3.48 3.40
N ARG A 310 7.54 -3.30 4.43
CA ARG A 310 6.13 -2.87 4.26
C ARG A 310 5.99 -1.49 3.66
N LYS A 311 6.92 -0.57 3.95
CA LYS A 311 6.96 0.75 3.31
C LYS A 311 7.22 0.61 1.81
N MET A 312 8.20 -0.22 1.41
CA MET A 312 8.51 -0.49 -0.01
C MET A 312 7.33 -1.17 -0.73
N GLU A 313 6.70 -2.18 -0.12
CA GLU A 313 5.53 -2.85 -0.67
C GLU A 313 4.35 -1.89 -0.90
N ARG A 314 4.11 -0.94 0.03
CA ARG A 314 3.09 0.12 -0.15
C ARG A 314 3.41 1.05 -1.32
N GLN A 315 4.69 1.41 -1.51
CA GLN A 315 5.10 2.25 -2.63
C GLN A 315 4.92 1.55 -3.98
N ILE A 316 5.20 0.24 -4.05
CA ILE A 316 4.95 -0.58 -5.23
C ILE A 316 3.45 -0.64 -5.54
N ARG A 317 2.60 -0.85 -4.53
CA ARG A 317 1.15 -0.83 -4.72
C ARG A 317 0.66 0.53 -5.22
N GLN A 318 1.22 1.63 -4.71
CA GLN A 318 0.82 2.96 -5.15
C GLN A 318 1.10 3.17 -6.64
N ASP A 319 2.28 2.79 -7.12
CA ASP A 319 2.58 2.91 -8.56
C ASP A 319 1.63 2.05 -9.41
N LYS A 320 1.25 0.86 -8.92
CA LYS A 320 0.27 0.02 -9.61
C LYS A 320 -1.12 0.65 -9.67
N LYS A 321 -1.56 1.32 -8.61
CA LYS A 321 -2.81 2.09 -8.59
C LYS A 321 -2.76 3.28 -9.54
N ASP A 322 -1.64 4.01 -9.56
CA ASP A 322 -1.43 5.13 -10.48
C ASP A 322 -1.48 4.67 -11.95
N ILE A 323 -0.89 3.51 -12.25
CA ILE A 323 -0.93 2.87 -13.56
C ILE A 323 -2.38 2.49 -13.93
N ALA A 324 -3.12 1.92 -12.99
CA ALA A 324 -4.52 1.55 -13.22
C ALA A 324 -5.41 2.76 -13.48
N GLY A 325 -5.24 3.83 -12.72
CA GLY A 325 -5.94 5.10 -12.96
C GLY A 325 -5.62 5.70 -14.33
N MET A 326 -4.34 5.72 -14.72
CA MET A 326 -3.96 6.17 -16.07
C MET A 326 -4.52 5.26 -17.18
N GLN A 327 -4.67 3.96 -16.93
CA GLN A 327 -5.33 3.06 -17.87
C GLN A 327 -6.81 3.44 -18.08
N GLY A 328 -7.52 3.84 -17.01
CA GLY A 328 -8.89 4.36 -17.10
C GLY A 328 -8.99 5.59 -18.00
N ILE A 329 -8.02 6.54 -17.93
CA ILE A 329 -7.96 7.67 -18.86
C ILE A 329 -7.77 7.19 -20.31
N LEU A 330 -6.86 6.24 -20.55
CA LEU A 330 -6.53 5.76 -21.88
C LEU A 330 -7.69 4.98 -22.53
N THR A 331 -8.67 4.52 -21.76
CA THR A 331 -9.89 3.87 -22.24
C THR A 331 -11.06 4.84 -22.41
N SER A 332 -10.96 6.07 -21.89
CA SER A 332 -11.99 7.08 -22.06
C SER A 332 -12.12 7.55 -23.51
N ASN A 333 -13.31 8.03 -23.88
CA ASN A 333 -13.60 8.55 -25.22
C ASN A 333 -13.34 10.07 -25.33
N ASN A 334 -12.75 10.71 -24.33
CA ASN A 334 -12.55 12.15 -24.33
C ASN A 334 -11.41 12.57 -25.26
N THR A 335 -11.74 13.38 -26.27
CA THR A 335 -10.80 13.91 -27.27
C THR A 335 -9.98 15.10 -26.78
N ASP A 336 -10.37 15.74 -25.67
CA ASP A 336 -9.67 16.92 -25.12
C ASP A 336 -8.41 16.55 -24.33
N ILE A 337 -8.21 15.25 -24.07
CA ILE A 337 -7.06 14.75 -23.32
C ILE A 337 -5.90 14.48 -24.26
N ASP A 338 -4.74 15.05 -23.94
CA ASP A 338 -3.47 14.72 -24.60
C ASP A 338 -3.04 13.28 -24.23
N LEU A 339 -3.47 12.32 -25.05
CA LEU A 339 -3.17 10.90 -24.86
C LEU A 339 -1.66 10.61 -24.91
N GLU A 340 -0.87 11.40 -25.65
CA GLU A 340 0.58 11.24 -25.68
C GLU A 340 1.18 11.57 -24.32
N LEU A 341 0.72 12.64 -23.67
CA LEU A 341 1.13 12.98 -22.30
C LEU A 341 0.78 11.87 -21.31
N VAL A 342 -0.45 11.32 -21.37
CA VAL A 342 -0.88 10.20 -20.51
C VAL A 342 0.00 8.99 -20.72
N GLN A 343 0.26 8.60 -21.97
CA GLN A 343 1.14 7.47 -22.30
C GLN A 343 2.56 7.64 -21.78
N ASN A 344 3.10 8.86 -21.84
CA ASN A 344 4.43 9.12 -21.33
C ASN A 344 4.49 9.06 -19.80
N LYS A 345 3.47 9.57 -19.11
CA LYS A 345 3.35 9.40 -17.65
C LYS A 345 3.17 7.93 -17.24
N PHE A 346 2.38 7.16 -18.01
CA PHE A 346 2.23 5.73 -17.84
C PHE A 346 3.57 5.00 -17.95
N LYS A 347 4.36 5.29 -19.00
CA LYS A 347 5.70 4.70 -19.21
C LYS A 347 6.63 5.03 -18.04
N LEU A 348 6.65 6.30 -17.61
CA LEU A 348 7.48 6.75 -16.49
C LEU A 348 7.11 6.04 -15.19
N THR A 349 5.82 5.98 -14.87
CA THR A 349 5.34 5.27 -13.67
C THR A 349 5.67 3.79 -13.72
N SER A 350 5.57 3.16 -14.90
CA SER A 350 5.97 1.77 -15.14
C SER A 350 7.46 1.53 -14.89
N TYR A 351 8.30 2.48 -15.33
CA TYR A 351 9.74 2.44 -15.05
C TYR A 351 10.02 2.55 -13.55
N ASN A 352 9.40 3.51 -12.86
CA ASN A 352 9.55 3.72 -11.42
C ASN A 352 9.13 2.48 -10.62
N LEU A 353 8.00 1.87 -10.99
CA LEU A 353 7.55 0.61 -10.43
C LEU A 353 8.64 -0.47 -10.55
N LYS A 354 9.25 -0.60 -11.73
CA LYS A 354 10.33 -1.57 -11.95
C LYS A 354 11.54 -1.30 -11.07
N GLN A 355 11.96 -0.03 -10.92
CA GLN A 355 13.07 0.34 -10.03
C GLN A 355 12.76 0.02 -8.56
N LYS A 356 11.54 0.30 -8.09
CA LYS A 356 11.10 -0.05 -6.73
C LYS A 356 11.10 -1.57 -6.50
N GLU A 357 10.67 -2.36 -7.49
CA GLU A 357 10.74 -3.82 -7.42
C GLU A 357 12.18 -4.34 -7.33
N ILE A 358 13.12 -3.72 -8.09
CA ILE A 358 14.56 -4.04 -8.01
C ILE A 358 15.09 -3.71 -6.62
N THR A 359 14.77 -2.52 -6.11
CA THR A 359 15.19 -2.09 -4.76
C THR A 359 14.65 -3.01 -3.67
N LEU A 360 13.38 -3.42 -3.77
CA LEU A 360 12.80 -4.40 -2.84
C LEU A 360 13.52 -5.75 -2.93
N ASN A 361 13.82 -6.24 -4.13
CA ASN A 361 14.56 -7.49 -4.29
C ASN A 361 15.96 -7.41 -3.66
N ASP A 362 16.68 -6.31 -3.88
CA ASP A 362 17.99 -6.07 -3.27
C ASP A 362 17.90 -6.05 -1.74
N PHE A 363 16.93 -5.33 -1.19
CA PHE A 363 16.64 -5.29 0.24
C PHE A 363 16.40 -6.69 0.81
N LEU A 364 15.56 -7.49 0.17
CA LEU A 364 15.23 -8.84 0.62
C LEU A 364 16.44 -9.79 0.54
N ASN A 365 17.27 -9.64 -0.50
CA ASN A 365 18.49 -10.42 -0.66
C ASN A 365 19.51 -10.12 0.46
N GLN A 366 19.66 -8.86 0.86
CA GLN A 366 20.58 -8.46 1.92
C GLN A 366 20.04 -8.84 3.31
N THR A 367 18.75 -8.59 3.59
CA THR A 367 18.14 -8.82 4.91
C THR A 367 17.67 -10.25 5.15
N LYS A 368 17.62 -11.10 4.10
CA LYS A 368 17.08 -12.47 4.13
C LYS A 368 15.61 -12.55 4.57
N LEU A 369 14.86 -11.46 4.44
CA LEU A 369 13.42 -11.45 4.67
C LEU A 369 12.68 -12.14 3.52
N LYS A 370 11.58 -12.84 3.82
CA LYS A 370 10.72 -13.44 2.80
C LYS A 370 9.91 -12.37 2.07
N ARG A 371 9.82 -12.50 0.74
CA ARG A 371 8.92 -11.68 -0.08
C ARG A 371 7.48 -12.16 0.09
N ASP A 372 6.58 -11.26 0.43
CA ASP A 372 5.12 -11.50 0.40
C ASP A 372 4.52 -10.76 -0.80
N ARG A 373 4.45 -11.44 -1.95
CA ARG A 373 3.89 -10.84 -3.19
C ARG A 373 2.45 -10.39 -3.04
N THR A 374 1.68 -10.96 -2.12
CA THR A 374 0.28 -10.57 -1.90
C THR A 374 0.14 -9.15 -1.37
N ARG A 375 1.20 -8.63 -0.73
CA ARG A 375 1.28 -7.25 -0.26
C ARG A 375 1.62 -6.25 -1.36
N GLU A 376 2.03 -6.73 -2.52
CA GLU A 376 2.36 -5.92 -3.69
C GLU A 376 1.24 -5.96 -4.75
N VAL A 377 0.26 -6.85 -4.59
CA VAL A 377 -0.83 -7.02 -5.55
C VAL A 377 -1.83 -5.88 -5.41
N VAL A 378 -2.24 -5.33 -6.54
CA VAL A 378 -3.39 -4.43 -6.70
C VAL A 378 -4.25 -5.07 -7.77
N GLY A 379 -5.34 -5.71 -7.37
CA GLY A 379 -6.23 -6.42 -8.27
C GLY A 379 -5.55 -7.51 -9.10
N GLY A 380 -6.27 -8.07 -10.03
CA GLY A 380 -5.69 -8.84 -11.13
C GLY A 380 -5.21 -7.88 -12.20
N ILE A 381 -4.01 -7.30 -12.05
CA ILE A 381 -3.37 -6.66 -13.20
C ILE A 381 -3.31 -7.74 -14.28
N ASP A 382 -4.14 -7.62 -15.31
CA ASP A 382 -4.23 -8.63 -16.34
C ASP A 382 -2.89 -8.76 -17.09
N ARG A 383 -2.77 -9.84 -17.87
CA ARG A 383 -1.57 -10.11 -18.64
C ARG A 383 -1.24 -8.97 -19.62
N SER A 384 -2.27 -8.32 -20.13
CA SER A 384 -2.15 -7.19 -21.06
C SER A 384 -1.54 -5.96 -20.38
N LEU A 385 -2.05 -5.59 -19.20
CA LEU A 385 -1.50 -4.47 -18.41
C LEU A 385 -0.07 -4.75 -17.95
N SER A 386 0.22 -5.98 -17.49
CA SER A 386 1.58 -6.40 -17.13
C SER A 386 2.54 -6.29 -18.30
N GLN A 387 2.12 -6.68 -19.52
CA GLN A 387 2.94 -6.53 -20.73
C GLN A 387 3.17 -5.07 -21.09
N LYS A 388 2.16 -4.19 -20.97
CA LYS A 388 2.30 -2.74 -21.21
C LYS A 388 3.28 -2.12 -20.22
N ILE A 389 3.24 -2.52 -18.94
CA ILE A 389 4.20 -2.08 -17.91
C ILE A 389 5.63 -2.49 -18.29
N ILE A 390 5.82 -3.75 -18.68
CA ILE A 390 7.12 -4.28 -19.09
C ILE A 390 7.64 -3.57 -20.35
N GLN A 391 6.80 -3.39 -21.35
CA GLN A 391 7.17 -2.68 -22.59
C GLN A 391 7.49 -1.21 -22.32
N GLY A 392 6.71 -0.56 -21.44
CA GLY A 392 6.96 0.81 -20.99
C GLY A 392 8.33 0.95 -20.35
N SER A 393 8.68 0.09 -19.38
CA SER A 393 9.97 0.12 -18.70
C SER A 393 11.15 -0.18 -19.64
N LYS A 394 11.04 -1.19 -20.51
CA LYS A 394 12.07 -1.52 -21.51
C LYS A 394 12.32 -0.40 -22.51
N LYS A 395 11.27 0.30 -22.94
CA LYS A 395 11.39 1.42 -23.87
C LYS A 395 12.11 2.61 -23.24
N ILE A 396 11.94 2.81 -21.93
CA ILE A 396 12.64 3.82 -21.15
C ILE A 396 14.11 3.45 -20.95
N GLU A 397 14.42 2.20 -20.62
CA GLU A 397 15.81 1.71 -20.50
C GLU A 397 16.57 1.85 -21.82
N LYS A 398 15.90 1.63 -22.95
CA LYS A 398 16.52 1.70 -24.28
C LYS A 398 16.79 3.14 -24.76
N ASN A 399 16.03 4.12 -24.28
CA ASN A 399 16.07 5.52 -24.70
C ASN A 399 16.13 6.47 -23.49
N LYS A 400 17.23 6.44 -22.73
CA LYS A 400 17.48 7.42 -21.66
C LYS A 400 17.40 8.87 -22.16
N GLU A 401 17.79 9.11 -23.40
CA GLU A 401 17.65 10.41 -24.08
C GLU A 401 16.19 10.80 -24.37
N MET A 402 15.32 9.82 -24.71
CA MET A 402 13.89 10.07 -24.92
C MET A 402 13.16 10.38 -23.62
N LEU A 403 13.63 9.85 -22.48
CA LEU A 403 13.10 10.20 -21.16
C LEU A 403 13.31 11.67 -20.84
N TYR A 404 14.45 12.19 -21.24
CA TYR A 404 14.81 13.58 -21.12
C TYR A 404 13.77 14.50 -21.78
N ASN A 405 13.27 14.08 -22.95
CA ASN A 405 12.25 14.79 -23.72
C ASN A 405 10.81 14.45 -23.29
N SER A 406 10.57 13.32 -22.60
CA SER A 406 9.21 12.86 -22.26
C SER A 406 8.74 13.27 -20.87
N ILE A 407 9.65 13.68 -19.99
CA ILE A 407 9.30 14.24 -18.68
C ILE A 407 8.92 15.71 -18.79
N ILE A 408 9.42 16.37 -19.79
CA ILE A 408 8.98 17.67 -20.21
C ILE A 408 7.57 17.48 -20.80
N PRO A 409 6.51 18.16 -20.27
CA PRO A 409 5.17 17.99 -20.80
C PRO A 409 5.18 18.11 -22.31
N LEU A 410 4.62 17.10 -22.99
CA LEU A 410 4.61 16.98 -24.45
C LEU A 410 3.67 17.98 -25.13
N ASN A 411 3.13 18.91 -24.38
CA ASN A 411 2.45 20.08 -24.95
C ASN A 411 3.41 20.86 -25.84
N LYS A 412 2.89 21.45 -26.87
CA LYS A 412 3.64 22.33 -27.79
C LYS A 412 4.41 23.46 -27.07
N LYS A 413 4.09 23.70 -25.77
CA LYS A 413 4.74 24.65 -24.88
C LYS A 413 4.98 24.04 -23.52
N LEU A 414 6.17 24.24 -22.96
CA LEU A 414 6.54 23.83 -21.61
C LEU A 414 6.24 24.97 -20.64
N GLY A 415 5.49 24.68 -19.58
CA GLY A 415 5.33 25.59 -18.46
C GLY A 415 6.38 25.33 -17.40
N PHE A 416 7.22 26.30 -17.09
CA PHE A 416 8.15 26.29 -15.95
C PHE A 416 7.68 27.36 -14.95
N VAL A 417 7.87 27.07 -13.68
CA VAL A 417 7.67 28.07 -12.63
C VAL A 417 9.01 28.74 -12.36
N ASP A 418 9.07 30.06 -12.51
CA ASP A 418 10.22 30.86 -12.14
C ASP A 418 10.35 31.06 -10.62
N ASN A 419 11.36 31.81 -10.16
CA ASN A 419 11.57 32.10 -8.74
C ASN A 419 10.41 32.87 -8.07
N ASN A 420 9.55 33.51 -8.88
CA ASN A 420 8.39 34.26 -8.43
C ASN A 420 7.08 33.53 -8.71
N GLU A 421 7.16 32.21 -8.98
CA GLU A 421 6.05 31.34 -9.35
C GLU A 421 5.31 31.76 -10.64
N MET A 422 5.93 32.59 -11.49
CA MET A 422 5.39 32.93 -12.78
C MET A 422 5.70 31.86 -13.81
N GLN A 423 4.69 31.44 -14.56
CA GLN A 423 4.89 30.46 -15.64
C GLN A 423 5.57 31.10 -16.85
N ALA A 424 6.62 30.44 -17.32
CA ALA A 424 7.21 30.70 -18.63
C ALA A 424 6.96 29.52 -19.56
N PHE A 425 6.64 29.79 -20.81
CA PHE A 425 6.32 28.77 -21.80
C PHE A 425 7.50 28.60 -22.76
N ILE A 426 8.03 27.37 -22.84
CA ILE A 426 9.15 27.00 -23.68
C ILE A 426 8.65 26.02 -24.75
N PRO A 427 8.96 26.21 -26.03
CA PRO A 427 8.54 25.34 -27.10
C PRO A 427 9.04 23.91 -26.92
N LYS A 428 8.23 22.93 -27.35
CA LYS A 428 8.63 21.51 -27.41
C LYS A 428 9.86 21.37 -28.32
N GLY A 429 10.81 20.53 -27.92
CA GLY A 429 12.04 20.27 -28.69
C GLY A 429 13.13 21.31 -28.47
N THR A 430 12.95 22.25 -27.53
CA THR A 430 14.04 23.18 -27.15
C THR A 430 15.11 22.39 -26.42
N GLU A 431 16.35 22.46 -26.91
CA GLU A 431 17.50 21.77 -26.34
C GLU A 431 17.98 22.46 -25.06
N ILE A 432 18.37 21.65 -24.06
CA ILE A 432 19.04 22.16 -22.87
C ILE A 432 20.54 22.09 -23.09
N THR A 433 21.20 23.24 -22.98
CA THR A 433 22.62 23.40 -23.16
C THR A 433 23.34 23.68 -21.84
N ASN A 434 24.68 23.57 -21.82
CA ASN A 434 25.51 23.88 -20.65
C ASN A 434 25.08 23.19 -19.36
N ILE A 435 24.80 21.90 -19.44
CA ILE A 435 24.34 21.10 -18.30
C ILE A 435 25.50 20.87 -17.32
N ILE A 436 25.30 21.29 -16.07
CA ILE A 436 26.25 21.08 -14.97
C ILE A 436 25.55 20.45 -13.77
N GLU A 437 26.25 19.63 -12.99
CA GLU A 437 25.83 19.16 -11.70
C GLU A 437 26.14 20.19 -10.60
N ILE A 438 25.10 20.63 -9.87
CA ILE A 438 25.25 21.65 -8.82
C ILE A 438 25.41 20.99 -7.43
N ALA A 439 24.77 19.84 -7.23
CA ALA A 439 24.87 19.04 -6.04
C ALA A 439 24.61 17.56 -6.39
N GLY A 440 25.40 16.63 -5.85
CA GLY A 440 25.34 15.20 -6.14
C GLY A 440 26.70 14.53 -6.03
N LYS A 441 26.89 13.41 -6.71
CA LYS A 441 28.05 12.53 -6.59
C LYS A 441 29.38 13.20 -6.91
N ASN A 442 29.40 14.14 -7.87
CA ASN A 442 30.63 14.77 -8.37
C ASN A 442 30.75 16.24 -7.96
N SER A 443 29.95 16.71 -7.02
CA SER A 443 29.89 18.09 -6.60
C SER A 443 29.56 18.23 -5.12
N LYS A 444 28.89 19.32 -4.70
CA LYS A 444 28.47 19.51 -3.31
C LYS A 444 27.43 18.45 -2.91
N GLU A 445 27.39 18.11 -1.62
CA GLU A 445 26.40 17.22 -1.04
C GLU A 445 24.96 17.65 -1.40
N PHE A 446 24.15 16.70 -1.87
CA PHE A 446 22.76 16.94 -2.18
C PHE A 446 21.88 16.65 -0.95
N ARG A 447 21.73 17.64 -0.07
CA ARG A 447 21.08 17.53 1.24
C ARG A 447 19.66 16.94 1.23
N ASN A 448 18.93 17.09 0.13
CA ASN A 448 17.53 16.62 0.03
C ASN A 448 17.41 15.33 -0.79
N ALA A 449 18.50 14.61 -1.05
CA ALA A 449 18.49 13.40 -1.88
C ALA A 449 17.62 12.29 -1.28
N GLU A 450 17.52 12.19 0.06
CA GLU A 450 16.68 11.22 0.76
C GLU A 450 15.21 11.31 0.34
N LYS A 451 14.66 12.52 0.16
CA LYS A 451 13.32 12.77 -0.33
C LYS A 451 13.05 12.10 -1.69
N TYR A 452 14.03 12.14 -2.59
CA TYR A 452 13.90 11.56 -3.92
C TYR A 452 14.10 10.05 -3.92
N VAL A 453 15.00 9.56 -3.08
CA VAL A 453 15.11 8.12 -2.80
C VAL A 453 13.80 7.57 -2.23
N GLU A 454 13.18 8.29 -1.32
CA GLU A 454 11.90 7.91 -0.74
C GLU A 454 10.76 7.91 -1.78
N MET A 455 10.72 8.91 -2.68
CA MET A 455 9.66 9.07 -3.68
C MET A 455 9.85 8.19 -4.91
N TYR A 456 11.10 7.98 -5.34
CA TYR A 456 11.41 7.41 -6.66
C TYR A 456 12.38 6.23 -6.61
N GLY A 457 12.87 5.85 -5.42
CA GLY A 457 13.83 4.76 -5.24
C GLY A 457 15.27 5.15 -5.57
N GLY A 458 16.16 4.16 -5.64
CA GLY A 458 17.60 4.33 -5.83
C GLY A 458 18.36 4.60 -4.54
N LYS A 459 19.62 5.01 -4.66
CA LYS A 459 20.50 5.41 -3.55
C LYS A 459 20.60 6.93 -3.50
N ILE A 460 21.03 7.47 -2.37
CA ILE A 460 21.32 8.91 -2.22
C ILE A 460 22.29 9.39 -3.29
N SER A 461 23.34 8.59 -3.57
CA SER A 461 24.34 8.87 -4.59
C SER A 461 23.82 8.92 -6.04
N ASP A 462 22.66 8.32 -6.29
CA ASP A 462 22.08 8.26 -7.63
C ASP A 462 21.36 9.56 -8.01
N TRP A 463 21.12 10.45 -7.04
CA TRP A 463 20.38 11.69 -7.23
C TRP A 463 21.28 12.90 -7.27
N SER A 464 21.06 13.75 -8.26
CA SER A 464 21.81 14.98 -8.45
C SER A 464 20.89 16.16 -8.75
N LYS A 465 21.27 17.33 -8.29
CA LYS A 465 20.68 18.59 -8.70
C LYS A 465 21.51 19.18 -9.83
N ARG A 466 20.86 19.50 -10.94
CA ARG A 466 21.50 19.99 -12.15
C ARG A 466 21.03 21.38 -12.54
N ALA A 467 21.82 22.08 -13.29
CA ALA A 467 21.49 23.31 -13.96
C ALA A 467 21.80 23.22 -15.44
N GLY A 468 21.12 24.03 -16.24
CA GLY A 468 21.37 24.17 -17.67
C GLY A 468 20.72 25.42 -18.21
N LYS A 469 20.86 25.65 -19.50
CA LYS A 469 20.26 26.78 -20.20
C LYS A 469 19.33 26.30 -21.27
N ILE A 470 18.22 27.02 -21.40
CA ILE A 470 17.26 26.87 -22.51
C ILE A 470 17.19 28.19 -23.24
N GLU A 471 17.33 28.16 -24.56
CA GLU A 471 17.20 29.33 -25.42
C GLU A 471 15.89 29.27 -26.22
N SER A 472 15.12 30.33 -26.16
CA SER A 472 14.01 30.61 -27.07
C SER A 472 14.39 31.72 -28.04
N ASP A 473 13.50 32.08 -28.96
CA ASP A 473 13.75 33.15 -29.93
C ASP A 473 14.09 34.49 -29.26
N LYS A 474 13.50 34.79 -28.10
CA LYS A 474 13.64 36.08 -27.41
C LYS A 474 14.40 36.00 -26.08
N TYR A 475 14.46 34.83 -25.44
CA TYR A 475 14.92 34.70 -24.06
C TYR A 475 15.91 33.56 -23.90
N VAL A 476 16.84 33.72 -22.94
CA VAL A 476 17.64 32.65 -22.36
C VAL A 476 17.17 32.40 -20.94
N PHE A 477 16.88 31.14 -20.60
CA PHE A 477 16.45 30.71 -19.28
C PHE A 477 17.54 29.89 -18.63
N ASP A 478 17.93 30.26 -17.41
CA ASP A 478 18.75 29.40 -16.57
C ASP A 478 17.79 28.52 -15.74
N ILE A 479 17.88 27.22 -15.93
CA ILE A 479 16.97 26.24 -15.32
C ILE A 479 17.70 25.31 -14.37
N HIS A 480 17.04 24.90 -13.32
CA HIS A 480 17.48 23.88 -12.40
C HIS A 480 16.49 22.73 -12.36
N TRP A 481 16.99 21.50 -12.16
CA TRP A 481 16.17 20.31 -11.97
C TRP A 481 16.89 19.31 -11.09
N VAL A 482 16.16 18.27 -10.66
CA VAL A 482 16.71 17.10 -9.97
C VAL A 482 16.65 15.92 -10.91
N GLN A 483 17.73 15.15 -10.98
CA GLN A 483 17.84 13.99 -11.86
C GLN A 483 18.43 12.80 -11.09
N GLY A 484 17.81 11.62 -11.26
CA GLY A 484 18.32 10.34 -10.81
C GLY A 484 19.11 9.61 -11.91
N GLU A 485 20.05 8.73 -11.53
CA GLU A 485 20.73 7.82 -12.47
C GLU A 485 19.75 6.88 -13.18
N ASN A 486 18.57 6.63 -12.57
CA ASN A 486 17.44 5.91 -13.17
C ASN A 486 16.74 6.68 -14.32
N GLY A 487 17.24 7.87 -14.67
CA GLY A 487 16.67 8.71 -15.73
C GLY A 487 15.48 9.56 -15.32
N ILE A 488 15.04 9.52 -14.06
CA ILE A 488 13.97 10.37 -13.57
C ILE A 488 14.44 11.81 -13.44
N ILE A 489 13.66 12.75 -13.96
CA ILE A 489 13.90 14.19 -13.87
C ILE A 489 12.66 14.82 -13.23
N THR A 490 12.88 15.67 -12.23
CA THR A 490 11.80 16.30 -11.45
C THR A 490 12.22 17.69 -10.94
N GLU A 491 11.27 18.41 -10.36
CA GLU A 491 11.45 19.73 -9.74
C GLU A 491 12.12 20.78 -10.63
N TRP A 492 11.63 20.91 -11.86
CA TRP A 492 12.05 21.95 -12.77
C TRP A 492 11.76 23.35 -12.23
N LYS A 493 12.76 24.23 -12.24
CA LYS A 493 12.60 25.64 -11.86
C LYS A 493 13.41 26.55 -12.78
N ILE A 494 12.80 27.63 -13.24
CA ILE A 494 13.51 28.73 -13.86
C ILE A 494 14.13 29.56 -12.74
N LYS A 495 15.45 29.72 -12.80
CA LYS A 495 16.20 30.53 -11.85
C LYS A 495 16.42 31.97 -12.34
N ASN A 496 16.58 32.12 -13.64
CA ASN A 496 16.77 33.40 -14.26
C ASN A 496 16.20 33.41 -15.68
N LYS A 497 15.74 34.58 -16.14
CA LYS A 497 15.23 34.84 -17.47
C LYS A 497 15.84 36.15 -17.96
N ARG A 498 16.53 36.13 -19.10
CA ARG A 498 17.14 37.32 -19.72
C ARG A 498 16.86 37.38 -21.20
N LEU A 499 16.82 38.55 -21.77
CA LEU A 499 16.67 38.76 -23.21
C LEU A 499 17.93 38.25 -23.94
N LYS A 500 17.73 37.58 -25.09
CA LYS A 500 18.81 37.13 -25.97
C LYS A 500 19.42 38.37 -26.64
N GLY A 501 20.71 38.63 -26.38
CA GLY A 501 21.39 39.76 -26.91
C GLY A 501 21.35 41.09 -26.11
N GLY A 502 20.80 41.05 -24.89
CA GLY A 502 20.93 42.16 -23.95
C GLY A 502 22.23 42.06 -23.15
N ILE A 503 22.99 43.15 -23.14
CA ILE A 503 24.17 43.36 -22.30
C ILE A 503 23.80 43.34 -20.85
#